data_ea774433abf7c1a1c452868819650c69
#
_entry.id   ea774433abf7c1a1c452868819650c69
#
_cell.length_a   1.000
_cell.length_b   1.000
_cell.length_c   1.000
_cell.angle_alpha   90.00
_cell.angle_beta   90.00
_cell.angle_gamma   90.00
#
_symmetry.space_group_name_H-M   'P 1'
#
loop_
_entity.id
_entity.type
_entity.pdbx_description
1 polymer ?
#
loop_
_entity_poly.entity_id
_entity_poly.type
_entity_poly.pdbx_seq_one_letter_code
_entity_poly.pdbx_strand_id
1 'polypeptide(L)'
;MNEKRAVFESMPVPKALRMLAGPTIISQLINLIYNAVDAIFIGQTGDAYKTAAVTLAFTIFMMNIAIANLFGIGGGSLIARLAGKGHTEKAKGISSFSFWASIGAAALYSLVIWIFMDQILYGLGASENTIVFARQYVTFVIVIGDIPLIISLTAAHLLRNTGYARQAGFGLSGGGLLNIALDPLFMFVIFPKGMEVAGAAVATLLSNVISAIYLVAVIIKVSKQAPISISPKDMKSIAVRDTKEVFTVGTPSALLPGLFDVANIFLNAFMAMHGDLQLAAIGIVMRIDRLPNAINIGICQGSLPLIAYNYASGNHKRMNEVVKTARIYGIVVSVLSLALFQLAPGVLCGAFMRQGTAGDPAMAQATIVFAIRFLRLRSLSSFFPMLNYSTSYNLQAVGDGRDTFIHAVVRILGLYIPIMYLMNVLFGSDGLAVCYAISEAISSIFVLWLFRRWKRSHVKTGQDRA
;
A
#
# COMPACT_ATOMS: atom_id res chain seq x y z
N MET A 1 -24.60 20.53 -13.34
CA MET A 1 -23.44 19.59 -13.47
C MET A 1 -23.23 18.94 -12.13
N ASN A 2 -23.21 17.61 -12.03
CA ASN A 2 -23.04 16.91 -10.74
C ASN A 2 -21.67 17.29 -10.16
N GLU A 3 -21.60 17.72 -8.89
CA GLU A 3 -20.36 18.18 -8.23
C GLU A 3 -19.19 17.19 -8.41
N LYS A 4 -19.51 15.90 -8.43
CA LYS A 4 -18.49 14.84 -8.63
C LYS A 4 -17.87 14.86 -10.03
N ARG A 5 -18.66 15.17 -11.06
CA ARG A 5 -18.16 15.31 -12.42
C ARG A 5 -17.29 16.57 -12.57
N ALA A 6 -17.64 17.64 -11.86
CA ALA A 6 -16.85 18.86 -11.84
C ALA A 6 -15.44 18.64 -11.30
N VAL A 7 -15.23 17.73 -10.33
CA VAL A 7 -13.89 17.37 -9.81
C VAL A 7 -12.97 16.90 -10.94
N PHE A 8 -13.49 16.10 -11.87
CA PHE A 8 -12.70 15.56 -12.98
C PHE A 8 -12.52 16.56 -14.13
N GLU A 9 -13.54 17.38 -14.45
CA GLU A 9 -13.62 18.15 -15.69
C GLU A 9 -13.24 19.62 -15.53
N SER A 10 -13.76 20.32 -14.52
CA SER A 10 -13.74 21.79 -14.47
C SER A 10 -13.15 22.40 -13.20
N MET A 11 -13.12 21.65 -12.08
CA MET A 11 -12.58 22.16 -10.82
C MET A 11 -11.07 22.48 -10.95
N PRO A 12 -10.54 23.57 -10.35
CA PRO A 12 -9.09 23.83 -10.34
C PRO A 12 -8.33 22.61 -9.84
N VAL A 13 -7.26 22.22 -10.55
CA VAL A 13 -6.51 20.98 -10.30
C VAL A 13 -5.99 20.86 -8.85
N PRO A 14 -5.44 21.92 -8.21
CA PRO A 14 -5.03 21.82 -6.81
C PRO A 14 -6.17 21.50 -5.85
N LYS A 15 -7.38 22.01 -6.12
CA LYS A 15 -8.57 21.72 -5.31
C LYS A 15 -9.08 20.31 -5.55
N ALA A 16 -9.17 19.88 -6.80
CA ALA A 16 -9.58 18.52 -7.16
C ALA A 16 -8.63 17.46 -6.57
N LEU A 17 -7.32 17.69 -6.67
CA LEU A 17 -6.32 16.80 -6.12
C LEU A 17 -6.43 16.72 -4.60
N ARG A 18 -6.57 17.84 -3.88
CA ARG A 18 -6.76 17.82 -2.41
C ARG A 18 -8.02 17.05 -1.99
N MET A 19 -9.11 17.16 -2.75
CA MET A 19 -10.35 16.42 -2.45
C MET A 19 -10.20 14.90 -2.60
N LEU A 20 -9.32 14.42 -3.49
CA LEU A 20 -9.11 12.99 -3.72
C LEU A 20 -7.91 12.46 -2.93
N ALA A 21 -6.81 13.19 -2.89
CA ALA A 21 -5.59 12.77 -2.20
C ALA A 21 -5.69 12.94 -0.68
N GLY A 22 -6.33 14.00 -0.16
CA GLY A 22 -6.42 14.25 1.27
C GLY A 22 -7.00 13.08 2.06
N PRO A 23 -8.23 12.60 1.74
CA PRO A 23 -8.80 11.43 2.42
C PRO A 23 -7.95 10.16 2.24
N THR A 24 -7.25 10.03 1.11
CA THR A 24 -6.38 8.88 0.85
C THR A 24 -5.13 8.92 1.70
N ILE A 25 -4.49 10.09 1.86
CA ILE A 25 -3.35 10.29 2.75
C ILE A 25 -3.75 9.96 4.18
N ILE A 26 -4.87 10.49 4.66
CA ILE A 26 -5.37 10.21 6.02
C ILE A 26 -5.56 8.70 6.22
N SER A 27 -6.15 8.00 5.26
CA SER A 27 -6.33 6.55 5.35
C SER A 27 -5.00 5.80 5.41
N GLN A 28 -3.99 6.21 4.62
CA GLN A 28 -2.66 5.59 4.66
C GLN A 28 -1.95 5.83 5.99
N LEU A 29 -2.08 7.03 6.55
CA LEU A 29 -1.51 7.36 7.85
C LEU A 29 -2.19 6.58 8.99
N ILE A 30 -3.53 6.50 8.99
CA ILE A 30 -4.28 5.71 9.98
C ILE A 30 -3.92 4.22 9.86
N ASN A 31 -3.79 3.70 8.63
CA ASN A 31 -3.33 2.33 8.39
C ASN A 31 -1.95 2.09 9.01
N LEU A 32 -1.01 3.02 8.83
CA LEU A 32 0.31 2.93 9.43
C LEU A 32 0.26 2.96 10.96
N ILE A 33 -0.59 3.83 11.53
CA ILE A 33 -0.74 3.97 12.97
C ILE A 33 -1.36 2.71 13.58
N TYR A 34 -2.47 2.20 13.02
CA TYR A 34 -3.12 1.05 13.62
C TYR A 34 -2.23 -0.19 13.58
N ASN A 35 -1.49 -0.43 12.48
CA ASN A 35 -0.52 -1.54 12.42
C ASN A 35 0.59 -1.41 13.48
N ALA A 36 1.02 -0.18 13.78
CA ALA A 36 2.01 0.06 14.83
C ALA A 36 1.42 -0.17 16.23
N VAL A 37 0.18 0.25 16.46
CA VAL A 37 -0.53 0.10 17.74
C VAL A 37 -0.85 -1.37 18.01
N ASP A 38 -1.30 -2.13 17.01
CA ASP A 38 -1.54 -3.58 17.11
C ASP A 38 -0.25 -4.32 17.53
N ALA A 39 0.88 -4.00 16.88
CA ALA A 39 2.18 -4.56 17.25
C ALA A 39 2.60 -4.20 18.69
N ILE A 40 2.27 -2.99 19.17
CA ILE A 40 2.54 -2.56 20.56
C ILE A 40 1.68 -3.38 21.54
N PHE A 41 0.37 -3.54 21.29
CA PHE A 41 -0.50 -4.30 22.16
C PHE A 41 -0.09 -5.78 22.25
N ILE A 42 0.26 -6.39 21.12
CA ILE A 42 0.82 -7.76 21.11
C ILE A 42 2.12 -7.83 21.92
N GLY A 43 3.01 -6.84 21.76
CA GLY A 43 4.26 -6.74 22.51
C GLY A 43 4.06 -6.60 24.04
N GLN A 44 2.98 -5.91 24.47
CA GLN A 44 2.63 -5.74 25.88
C GLN A 44 2.23 -7.06 26.58
N THR A 45 1.91 -8.11 25.82
CA THR A 45 1.67 -9.44 26.41
C THR A 45 2.94 -10.03 27.05
N GLY A 46 4.12 -9.51 26.74
CA GLY A 46 5.43 -9.98 27.26
C GLY A 46 5.83 -11.37 26.74
N ASP A 47 5.07 -11.96 25.82
CA ASP A 47 5.29 -13.30 25.29
C ASP A 47 5.91 -13.23 23.90
N ALA A 48 7.16 -13.67 23.79
CA ALA A 48 7.89 -13.68 22.52
C ALA A 48 7.26 -14.62 21.48
N TYR A 49 6.62 -15.71 21.89
CA TYR A 49 5.96 -16.63 20.97
C TYR A 49 4.71 -16.02 20.33
N LYS A 50 3.95 -15.21 21.06
CA LYS A 50 2.80 -14.47 20.52
C LYS A 50 3.23 -13.44 19.48
N THR A 51 4.29 -12.68 19.79
CA THR A 51 4.85 -11.69 18.86
C THR A 51 5.40 -12.35 17.59
N ALA A 52 6.11 -13.47 17.74
CA ALA A 52 6.60 -14.26 16.61
C ALA A 52 5.46 -14.81 15.75
N ALA A 53 4.40 -15.32 16.37
CA ALA A 53 3.23 -15.87 15.68
C ALA A 53 2.51 -14.82 14.80
N VAL A 54 2.28 -13.61 15.33
CA VAL A 54 1.67 -12.51 14.55
C VAL A 54 2.59 -12.04 13.42
N THR A 55 3.91 -12.04 13.64
CA THR A 55 4.88 -11.69 12.59
C THR A 55 4.86 -12.70 11.44
N LEU A 56 4.75 -14.00 11.71
CA LEU A 56 4.61 -15.03 10.68
C LEU A 56 3.28 -14.87 9.92
N ALA A 57 2.18 -14.65 10.64
CA ALA A 57 0.88 -14.44 10.05
C ALA A 57 0.80 -13.20 9.15
N PHE A 58 1.61 -12.15 9.43
CA PHE A 58 1.69 -10.95 8.61
C PHE A 58 2.17 -11.25 7.18
N THR A 59 3.06 -12.22 7.00
CA THR A 59 3.50 -12.67 5.66
C THR A 59 2.33 -13.22 4.84
N ILE A 60 1.45 -13.99 5.46
CA ILE A 60 0.23 -14.52 4.84
C ILE A 60 -0.75 -13.37 4.54
N PHE A 61 -0.89 -12.41 5.46
CA PHE A 61 -1.74 -11.22 5.31
C PHE A 61 -1.37 -10.34 4.11
N MET A 62 -0.09 -10.26 3.73
CA MET A 62 0.36 -9.44 2.58
C MET A 62 -0.26 -9.89 1.24
N MET A 63 -0.62 -11.18 1.09
CA MET A 63 -1.30 -11.67 -0.11
C MET A 63 -2.70 -11.06 -0.27
N ASN A 64 -3.38 -10.76 0.84
CA ASN A 64 -4.70 -10.11 0.81
C ASN A 64 -4.61 -8.70 0.21
N ILE A 65 -3.55 -7.97 0.58
CA ILE A 65 -3.27 -6.65 -0.01
C ILE A 65 -2.99 -6.78 -1.51
N ALA A 66 -2.26 -7.84 -1.92
CA ALA A 66 -2.00 -8.10 -3.33
C ALA A 66 -3.29 -8.38 -4.11
N ILE A 67 -4.19 -9.22 -3.60
CA ILE A 67 -5.50 -9.51 -4.21
C ILE A 67 -6.34 -8.23 -4.31
N ALA A 68 -6.44 -7.47 -3.23
CA ALA A 68 -7.19 -6.21 -3.22
C ALA A 68 -6.63 -5.17 -4.20
N ASN A 69 -5.30 -5.06 -4.32
CA ASN A 69 -4.66 -4.17 -5.29
C ASN A 69 -4.87 -4.62 -6.73
N LEU A 70 -4.81 -5.94 -6.99
CA LEU A 70 -5.04 -6.52 -8.30
C LEU A 70 -6.38 -6.05 -8.88
N PHE A 71 -7.45 -6.27 -8.15
CA PHE A 71 -8.80 -5.96 -8.61
C PHE A 71 -9.19 -4.51 -8.33
N GLY A 72 -8.76 -3.95 -7.20
CA GLY A 72 -9.12 -2.59 -6.79
C GLY A 72 -8.42 -1.51 -7.60
N ILE A 73 -7.10 -1.58 -7.78
CA ILE A 73 -6.33 -0.61 -8.56
C ILE A 73 -6.51 -0.88 -10.05
N GLY A 74 -6.41 -2.17 -10.48
CA GLY A 74 -6.59 -2.54 -11.87
C GLY A 74 -7.97 -2.17 -12.40
N GLY A 75 -9.03 -2.58 -11.69
CA GLY A 75 -10.42 -2.24 -12.03
C GLY A 75 -10.68 -0.73 -11.90
N GLY A 76 -10.22 -0.12 -10.82
CA GLY A 76 -10.42 1.31 -10.57
C GLY A 76 -9.83 2.20 -11.68
N SER A 77 -8.60 1.90 -12.14
CA SER A 77 -7.98 2.62 -13.26
C SER A 77 -8.81 2.50 -14.54
N LEU A 78 -9.29 1.29 -14.86
CA LEU A 78 -10.12 1.07 -16.04
C LEU A 78 -11.48 1.76 -15.93
N ILE A 79 -12.12 1.72 -14.77
CA ILE A 79 -13.38 2.43 -14.50
C ILE A 79 -13.21 3.93 -14.74
N ALA A 80 -12.16 4.55 -14.23
CA ALA A 80 -11.91 5.99 -14.42
C ALA A 80 -11.70 6.33 -15.90
N ARG A 81 -11.00 5.47 -16.68
CA ARG A 81 -10.82 5.65 -18.12
C ARG A 81 -12.12 5.47 -18.89
N LEU A 82 -12.94 4.46 -18.57
CA LEU A 82 -14.24 4.25 -19.18
C LEU A 82 -15.20 5.39 -18.89
N ALA A 83 -15.18 5.92 -17.66
CA ALA A 83 -15.93 7.11 -17.27
C ALA A 83 -15.50 8.35 -18.08
N GLY A 84 -14.20 8.55 -18.30
CA GLY A 84 -13.65 9.62 -19.13
C GLY A 84 -14.10 9.53 -20.61
N LYS A 85 -14.34 8.31 -21.12
CA LYS A 85 -14.90 8.06 -22.46
C LYS A 85 -16.42 8.13 -22.51
N GLY A 86 -17.10 8.33 -21.38
CA GLY A 86 -18.57 8.31 -21.30
C GLY A 86 -19.20 6.91 -21.30
N HIS A 87 -18.41 5.82 -21.23
CA HIS A 87 -18.90 4.45 -21.26
C HIS A 87 -19.32 3.94 -19.87
N THR A 88 -20.36 4.57 -19.30
CA THR A 88 -20.82 4.35 -17.91
C THR A 88 -21.22 2.90 -17.65
N GLU A 89 -21.95 2.26 -18.57
CA GLU A 89 -22.42 0.87 -18.38
C GLU A 89 -21.26 -0.12 -18.35
N LYS A 90 -20.28 0.04 -19.23
CA LYS A 90 -19.05 -0.77 -19.17
C LYS A 90 -18.26 -0.53 -17.86
N ALA A 91 -18.20 0.71 -17.38
CA ALA A 91 -17.54 1.03 -16.12
C ALA A 91 -18.24 0.34 -14.93
N LYS A 92 -19.57 0.30 -14.89
CA LYS A 92 -20.33 -0.49 -13.90
C LYS A 92 -20.04 -2.00 -14.00
N GLY A 93 -19.95 -2.53 -15.22
CA GLY A 93 -19.62 -3.93 -15.44
C GLY A 93 -18.22 -4.28 -14.91
N ILE A 94 -17.20 -3.45 -15.18
CA ILE A 94 -15.85 -3.63 -14.64
C ILE A 94 -15.85 -3.51 -13.12
N SER A 95 -16.60 -2.58 -12.55
CA SER A 95 -16.75 -2.44 -11.10
C SER A 95 -17.31 -3.71 -10.46
N SER A 96 -18.42 -4.21 -11.02
CA SER A 96 -19.04 -5.47 -10.55
C SER A 96 -18.10 -6.66 -10.70
N PHE A 97 -17.42 -6.80 -11.85
CA PHE A 97 -16.44 -7.84 -12.07
C PHE A 97 -15.31 -7.77 -11.03
N SER A 98 -14.69 -6.61 -10.85
CA SER A 98 -13.58 -6.43 -9.90
C SER A 98 -14.00 -6.76 -8.47
N PHE A 99 -15.21 -6.38 -8.08
CA PHE A 99 -15.76 -6.67 -6.76
C PHE A 99 -15.95 -8.18 -6.53
N TRP A 100 -16.66 -8.86 -7.44
CA TRP A 100 -16.95 -10.30 -7.28
C TRP A 100 -15.73 -11.18 -7.53
N ALA A 101 -14.86 -10.82 -8.46
CA ALA A 101 -13.62 -11.54 -8.71
C ALA A 101 -12.65 -11.43 -7.51
N SER A 102 -12.62 -10.28 -6.82
CA SER A 102 -11.83 -10.15 -5.59
C SER A 102 -12.37 -11.03 -4.46
N ILE A 103 -13.68 -11.15 -4.30
CA ILE A 103 -14.32 -12.06 -3.34
C ILE A 103 -14.03 -13.52 -3.69
N GLY A 104 -14.13 -13.89 -4.96
CA GLY A 104 -13.79 -15.24 -5.41
C GLY A 104 -12.33 -15.61 -5.17
N ALA A 105 -11.41 -14.67 -5.42
CA ALA A 105 -9.99 -14.85 -5.14
C ALA A 105 -9.72 -14.95 -3.62
N ALA A 106 -10.39 -14.13 -2.81
CA ALA A 106 -10.36 -14.20 -1.35
C ALA A 106 -10.81 -15.56 -0.83
N ALA A 107 -11.98 -16.01 -1.27
CA ALA A 107 -12.53 -17.30 -0.86
C ALA A 107 -11.62 -18.48 -1.24
N LEU A 108 -11.03 -18.44 -2.44
CA LEU A 108 -10.06 -19.43 -2.87
C LEU A 108 -8.79 -19.39 -2.00
N TYR A 109 -8.28 -18.20 -1.72
CA TYR A 109 -7.11 -18.01 -0.88
C TYR A 109 -7.36 -18.50 0.54
N SER A 110 -8.48 -18.10 1.16
CA SER A 110 -8.89 -18.57 2.48
C SER A 110 -9.00 -20.08 2.54
N LEU A 111 -9.58 -20.71 1.50
CA LEU A 111 -9.71 -22.17 1.40
C LEU A 111 -8.34 -22.85 1.35
N VAL A 112 -7.41 -22.34 0.54
CA VAL A 112 -6.03 -22.86 0.45
C VAL A 112 -5.31 -22.72 1.79
N ILE A 113 -5.41 -21.56 2.43
CA ILE A 113 -4.79 -21.35 3.75
C ILE A 113 -5.43 -22.28 4.80
N TRP A 114 -6.73 -22.48 4.78
CA TRP A 114 -7.42 -23.36 5.72
C TRP A 114 -6.96 -24.83 5.57
N ILE A 115 -6.86 -25.33 4.33
CA ILE A 115 -6.44 -26.71 4.05
C ILE A 115 -4.97 -26.94 4.40
N PHE A 116 -4.08 -25.99 4.08
CA PHE A 116 -2.63 -26.13 4.21
C PHE A 116 -2.04 -25.28 5.36
N MET A 117 -2.86 -24.88 6.34
CA MET A 117 -2.47 -23.94 7.39
C MET A 117 -1.19 -24.37 8.10
N ASP A 118 -1.12 -25.60 8.56
CA ASP A 118 0.03 -26.09 9.32
C ASP A 118 1.29 -26.17 8.48
N GLN A 119 1.17 -26.72 7.26
CA GLN A 119 2.29 -26.83 6.33
C GLN A 119 2.86 -25.43 6.00
N ILE A 120 1.99 -24.46 5.78
CA ILE A 120 2.40 -23.09 5.47
C ILE A 120 3.05 -22.45 6.70
N LEU A 121 2.46 -22.58 7.89
CA LEU A 121 3.01 -22.00 9.11
C LEU A 121 4.37 -22.61 9.47
N TYR A 122 4.51 -23.94 9.40
CA TYR A 122 5.82 -24.60 9.61
C TYR A 122 6.82 -24.20 8.52
N GLY A 123 6.39 -24.10 7.26
CA GLY A 123 7.24 -23.64 6.16
C GLY A 123 7.73 -22.20 6.32
N LEU A 124 6.97 -21.35 7.02
CA LEU A 124 7.37 -20.00 7.39
C LEU A 124 8.23 -19.92 8.65
N GLY A 125 8.48 -21.07 9.32
CA GLY A 125 9.36 -21.16 10.49
C GLY A 125 8.62 -21.16 11.84
N ALA A 126 7.32 -21.52 11.87
CA ALA A 126 6.61 -21.70 13.14
C ALA A 126 7.22 -22.86 13.94
N SER A 127 7.46 -22.63 15.23
CA SER A 127 7.82 -23.68 16.19
C SER A 127 6.57 -24.28 16.86
N GLU A 128 6.72 -25.40 17.58
CA GLU A 128 5.64 -26.01 18.38
C GLU A 128 5.00 -25.00 19.34
N ASN A 129 5.76 -24.03 19.85
CA ASN A 129 5.27 -23.02 20.79
C ASN A 129 4.57 -21.85 20.09
N THR A 130 4.96 -21.52 18.86
CA THR A 130 4.37 -20.39 18.11
C THR A 130 3.17 -20.79 17.29
N ILE A 131 3.06 -22.06 16.86
CA ILE A 131 2.02 -22.52 15.93
C ILE A 131 0.60 -22.37 16.52
N VAL A 132 0.44 -22.57 17.81
CA VAL A 132 -0.85 -22.45 18.48
C VAL A 132 -1.41 -21.04 18.34
N PHE A 133 -0.58 -20.03 18.59
CA PHE A 133 -0.96 -18.62 18.46
C PHE A 133 -1.11 -18.19 16.99
N ALA A 134 -0.23 -18.69 16.11
CA ALA A 134 -0.31 -18.41 14.70
C ALA A 134 -1.60 -18.96 14.06
N ARG A 135 -2.03 -20.18 14.42
CA ARG A 135 -3.32 -20.74 14.01
C ARG A 135 -4.49 -19.86 14.44
N GLN A 136 -4.51 -19.43 15.71
CA GLN A 136 -5.56 -18.54 16.21
C GLN A 136 -5.66 -17.26 15.36
N TYR A 137 -4.55 -16.60 15.14
CA TYR A 137 -4.54 -15.35 14.36
C TYR A 137 -4.94 -15.57 12.90
N VAL A 138 -4.35 -16.56 12.24
CA VAL A 138 -4.62 -16.86 10.81
C VAL A 138 -6.08 -17.31 10.62
N THR A 139 -6.65 -18.08 11.55
CA THR A 139 -8.05 -18.49 11.46
C THR A 139 -9.00 -17.29 11.43
N PHE A 140 -8.85 -16.35 12.36
CA PHE A 140 -9.78 -15.22 12.44
C PHE A 140 -9.48 -14.13 11.41
N VAL A 141 -8.21 -13.83 11.13
CA VAL A 141 -7.86 -12.73 10.22
C VAL A 141 -7.87 -13.16 8.75
N ILE A 142 -7.47 -14.42 8.46
CA ILE A 142 -7.34 -14.88 7.07
C ILE A 142 -8.50 -15.81 6.70
N VAL A 143 -8.72 -16.94 7.42
CA VAL A 143 -9.71 -17.91 6.99
C VAL A 143 -11.14 -17.32 7.05
N ILE A 144 -11.47 -16.60 8.10
CA ILE A 144 -12.79 -16.00 8.29
C ILE A 144 -12.81 -14.53 7.81
N GLY A 145 -11.73 -13.79 8.09
CA GLY A 145 -11.65 -12.34 7.94
C GLY A 145 -11.19 -11.84 6.56
N ASP A 146 -10.74 -12.73 5.68
CA ASP A 146 -10.20 -12.36 4.37
C ASP A 146 -11.26 -11.70 3.48
N ILE A 147 -12.45 -12.30 3.39
CA ILE A 147 -13.53 -11.76 2.56
C ILE A 147 -13.91 -10.34 2.96
N PRO A 148 -14.27 -10.02 4.24
CA PRO A 148 -14.56 -8.64 4.64
C PRO A 148 -13.37 -7.68 4.43
N LEU A 149 -12.14 -8.11 4.68
CA LEU A 149 -10.95 -7.31 4.44
C LEU A 149 -10.83 -6.93 2.96
N ILE A 150 -10.88 -7.91 2.07
CA ILE A 150 -10.75 -7.70 0.62
C ILE A 150 -11.91 -6.88 0.08
N ILE A 151 -13.13 -7.11 0.54
CA ILE A 151 -14.28 -6.27 0.21
C ILE A 151 -14.00 -4.81 0.57
N SER A 152 -13.53 -4.54 1.80
CA SER A 152 -13.28 -3.17 2.27
C SER A 152 -12.21 -2.48 1.43
N LEU A 153 -11.08 -3.13 1.17
CA LEU A 153 -9.98 -2.57 0.41
C LEU A 153 -10.35 -2.37 -1.07
N THR A 154 -10.96 -3.39 -1.71
CA THR A 154 -11.38 -3.30 -3.12
C THR A 154 -12.46 -2.23 -3.30
N ALA A 155 -13.51 -2.22 -2.47
CA ALA A 155 -14.56 -1.21 -2.51
C ALA A 155 -14.02 0.21 -2.34
N ALA A 156 -13.06 0.42 -1.43
CA ALA A 156 -12.42 1.72 -1.25
C ALA A 156 -11.65 2.16 -2.49
N HIS A 157 -10.92 1.26 -3.17
CA HIS A 157 -10.24 1.57 -4.43
C HIS A 157 -11.24 1.95 -5.52
N LEU A 158 -12.34 1.19 -5.69
CA LEU A 158 -13.37 1.46 -6.69
C LEU A 158 -14.07 2.81 -6.44
N LEU A 159 -14.45 3.09 -5.18
CA LEU A 159 -15.05 4.36 -4.77
C LEU A 159 -14.10 5.55 -5.02
N ARG A 160 -12.83 5.41 -4.67
CA ARG A 160 -11.82 6.46 -4.90
C ARG A 160 -11.71 6.81 -6.38
N ASN A 161 -11.68 5.80 -7.24
CA ASN A 161 -11.55 5.96 -8.68
C ASN A 161 -12.82 6.53 -9.37
N THR A 162 -13.95 6.57 -8.68
CA THR A 162 -15.20 7.19 -9.15
C THR A 162 -15.50 8.54 -8.48
N GLY A 163 -14.52 9.12 -7.76
CA GLY A 163 -14.63 10.44 -7.14
C GLY A 163 -15.20 10.45 -5.72
N TYR A 164 -15.40 9.29 -5.11
CA TYR A 164 -15.90 9.14 -3.74
C TYR A 164 -14.76 8.87 -2.74
N ALA A 165 -13.61 9.54 -2.93
CA ALA A 165 -12.42 9.34 -2.11
C ALA A 165 -12.67 9.66 -0.62
N ARG A 166 -13.53 10.63 -0.29
CA ARG A 166 -13.89 10.96 1.10
C ARG A 166 -14.60 9.79 1.77
N GLN A 167 -15.56 9.16 1.10
CA GLN A 167 -16.30 8.00 1.63
C GLN A 167 -15.38 6.77 1.75
N ALA A 168 -14.54 6.55 0.75
CA ALA A 168 -13.53 5.50 0.79
C ALA A 168 -12.55 5.69 1.96
N GLY A 169 -12.06 6.92 2.13
CA GLY A 169 -11.19 7.31 3.23
C GLY A 169 -11.85 7.12 4.58
N PHE A 170 -13.11 7.56 4.73
CA PHE A 170 -13.84 7.42 5.98
C PHE A 170 -14.06 5.94 6.35
N GLY A 171 -14.41 5.08 5.38
CA GLY A 171 -14.60 3.64 5.63
C GLY A 171 -13.31 2.95 6.11
N LEU A 172 -12.20 3.17 5.43
CA LEU A 172 -10.92 2.56 5.83
C LEU A 172 -10.37 3.15 7.13
N SER A 173 -10.42 4.48 7.27
CA SER A 173 -9.93 5.16 8.47
C SER A 173 -10.78 4.81 9.70
N GLY A 174 -12.11 4.75 9.52
CA GLY A 174 -13.03 4.38 10.58
C GLY A 174 -12.79 2.94 11.07
N GLY A 175 -12.53 2.01 10.14
CA GLY A 175 -12.14 0.65 10.49
C GLY A 175 -10.84 0.58 11.27
N GLY A 176 -9.79 1.28 10.81
CA GLY A 176 -8.51 1.32 11.53
C GLY A 176 -8.62 1.94 12.93
N LEU A 177 -9.37 3.03 13.09
CA LEU A 177 -9.62 3.64 14.40
C LEU A 177 -10.45 2.73 15.32
N LEU A 178 -11.43 2.05 14.74
CA LEU A 178 -12.25 1.06 15.50
C LEU A 178 -11.37 -0.11 15.96
N ASN A 179 -10.47 -0.60 15.12
CA ASN A 179 -9.52 -1.65 15.50
C ASN A 179 -8.68 -1.23 16.70
N ILE A 180 -8.07 -0.03 16.68
CA ILE A 180 -7.30 0.51 17.81
C ILE A 180 -8.12 0.51 19.13
N ALA A 181 -9.41 0.81 19.03
CA ALA A 181 -10.30 0.82 20.22
C ALA A 181 -10.70 -0.59 20.68
N LEU A 182 -10.90 -1.51 19.73
CA LEU A 182 -11.33 -2.87 20.02
C LEU A 182 -10.18 -3.78 20.50
N ASP A 183 -8.95 -3.56 20.05
CA ASP A 183 -7.79 -4.38 20.42
C ASP A 183 -7.65 -4.53 21.95
N PRO A 184 -7.49 -3.45 22.75
CA PRO A 184 -7.34 -3.60 24.20
C PRO A 184 -8.57 -4.21 24.86
N LEU A 185 -9.77 -3.93 24.33
CA LEU A 185 -11.02 -4.49 24.84
C LEU A 185 -11.07 -6.02 24.66
N PHE A 186 -10.76 -6.50 23.46
CA PHE A 186 -10.78 -7.93 23.16
C PHE A 186 -9.59 -8.67 23.75
N MET A 187 -8.39 -8.08 23.69
CA MET A 187 -7.18 -8.72 24.19
C MET A 187 -7.13 -8.87 25.70
N PHE A 188 -7.55 -7.83 26.44
CA PHE A 188 -7.28 -7.77 27.88
C PHE A 188 -8.52 -7.81 28.76
N VAL A 189 -9.75 -7.63 28.19
CA VAL A 189 -10.99 -7.59 28.95
C VAL A 189 -11.91 -8.76 28.60
N ILE A 190 -12.17 -9.01 27.31
CA ILE A 190 -13.17 -10.00 26.86
C ILE A 190 -12.59 -11.40 26.81
N PHE A 191 -11.42 -11.57 26.20
CA PHE A 191 -10.81 -12.88 26.07
C PHE A 191 -10.01 -13.27 27.34
N PRO A 192 -10.00 -14.56 27.71
CA PRO A 192 -9.22 -15.03 28.86
C PRO A 192 -7.73 -14.88 28.61
N LYS A 193 -6.95 -14.79 29.69
CA LYS A 193 -5.48 -14.76 29.63
C LYS A 193 -4.95 -15.97 28.84
N GLY A 194 -4.01 -15.71 27.94
CA GLY A 194 -3.46 -16.70 27.01
C GLY A 194 -4.11 -16.67 25.61
N MET A 195 -5.23 -15.98 25.43
CA MET A 195 -5.94 -15.83 24.16
C MET A 195 -5.86 -14.40 23.58
N GLU A 196 -4.88 -13.60 24.00
CA GLU A 196 -4.75 -12.20 23.57
C GLU A 196 -4.56 -12.09 22.06
N VAL A 197 -3.86 -13.05 21.44
CA VAL A 197 -3.67 -13.11 19.98
C VAL A 197 -5.00 -13.33 19.25
N ALA A 198 -5.86 -14.22 19.79
CA ALA A 198 -7.20 -14.42 19.25
C ALA A 198 -8.06 -13.16 19.44
N GLY A 199 -7.91 -12.47 20.59
CA GLY A 199 -8.58 -11.20 20.87
C GLY A 199 -8.25 -10.13 19.83
N ALA A 200 -6.96 -9.89 19.55
CA ALA A 200 -6.52 -8.98 18.49
C ALA A 200 -7.07 -9.39 17.11
N ALA A 201 -7.02 -10.68 16.78
CA ALA A 201 -7.53 -11.20 15.52
C ALA A 201 -9.02 -10.95 15.33
N VAL A 202 -9.82 -11.14 16.39
CA VAL A 202 -11.27 -10.88 16.38
C VAL A 202 -11.57 -9.38 16.28
N ALA A 203 -10.82 -8.52 16.97
CA ALA A 203 -10.93 -7.07 16.84
C ALA A 203 -10.68 -6.61 15.39
N THR A 204 -9.64 -7.14 14.76
CA THR A 204 -9.32 -6.90 13.34
C THR A 204 -10.44 -7.39 12.41
N LEU A 205 -10.95 -8.60 12.62
CA LEU A 205 -12.09 -9.14 11.87
C LEU A 205 -13.31 -8.23 11.94
N LEU A 206 -13.74 -7.85 13.14
CA LEU A 206 -14.93 -7.01 13.35
C LEU A 206 -14.77 -5.63 12.71
N SER A 207 -13.61 -5.03 12.84
CA SER A 207 -13.28 -3.73 12.22
C SER A 207 -13.37 -3.80 10.70
N ASN A 208 -12.87 -4.87 10.09
CA ASN A 208 -12.97 -5.10 8.65
C ASN A 208 -14.41 -5.37 8.19
N VAL A 209 -15.20 -6.12 8.96
CA VAL A 209 -16.63 -6.36 8.69
C VAL A 209 -17.40 -5.05 8.67
N ILE A 210 -17.21 -4.20 9.69
CA ILE A 210 -17.89 -2.90 9.78
C ILE A 210 -17.48 -1.99 8.61
N SER A 211 -16.19 -1.94 8.29
CA SER A 211 -15.68 -1.21 7.11
C SER A 211 -16.29 -1.71 5.81
N ALA A 212 -16.35 -3.03 5.61
CA ALA A 212 -16.92 -3.64 4.43
C ALA A 212 -18.41 -3.31 4.29
N ILE A 213 -19.20 -3.46 5.35
CA ILE A 213 -20.63 -3.10 5.35
C ILE A 213 -20.83 -1.64 4.98
N TYR A 214 -20.08 -0.74 5.61
CA TYR A 214 -20.16 0.70 5.30
C TYR A 214 -19.85 0.99 3.83
N LEU A 215 -18.73 0.46 3.29
CA LEU A 215 -18.28 0.73 1.93
C LEU A 215 -19.23 0.13 0.88
N VAL A 216 -19.75 -1.06 1.12
CA VAL A 216 -20.77 -1.70 0.29
C VAL A 216 -22.06 -0.86 0.29
N ALA A 217 -22.53 -0.42 1.45
CA ALA A 217 -23.70 0.45 1.55
C ALA A 217 -23.52 1.77 0.78
N VAL A 218 -22.30 2.35 0.85
CA VAL A 218 -21.97 3.54 0.04
C VAL A 218 -22.04 3.22 -1.45
N ILE A 219 -21.44 2.12 -1.93
CA ILE A 219 -21.50 1.73 -3.35
C ILE A 219 -22.96 1.60 -3.81
N ILE A 220 -23.79 0.87 -3.07
CA ILE A 220 -25.21 0.69 -3.39
C ILE A 220 -25.92 2.05 -3.49
N LYS A 221 -25.67 2.95 -2.54
CA LYS A 221 -26.27 4.30 -2.53
C LYS A 221 -25.89 5.12 -3.75
N VAL A 222 -24.60 5.05 -4.17
CA VAL A 222 -24.09 5.93 -5.25
C VAL A 222 -24.19 5.28 -6.64
N SER A 223 -24.48 3.99 -6.75
CA SER A 223 -24.53 3.24 -8.03
C SER A 223 -25.53 3.80 -9.05
N LYS A 224 -26.58 4.48 -8.57
CA LYS A 224 -27.56 5.14 -9.45
C LYS A 224 -27.02 6.41 -10.13
N GLN A 225 -25.99 7.04 -9.56
CA GLN A 225 -25.48 8.35 -9.99
C GLN A 225 -24.01 8.30 -10.47
N ALA A 226 -23.31 7.21 -10.24
CA ALA A 226 -21.88 7.05 -10.51
C ALA A 226 -21.62 5.83 -11.40
N PRO A 227 -20.48 5.81 -12.12
CA PRO A 227 -20.06 4.67 -12.95
C PRO A 227 -19.49 3.53 -12.09
N ILE A 228 -20.20 3.14 -11.04
CA ILE A 228 -19.84 2.08 -10.08
C ILE A 228 -21.06 1.21 -9.77
N SER A 229 -20.86 -0.09 -9.69
CA SER A 229 -21.89 -1.06 -9.30
C SER A 229 -21.25 -2.33 -8.73
N ILE A 230 -22.02 -3.05 -7.92
CA ILE A 230 -21.71 -4.41 -7.47
C ILE A 230 -22.76 -5.43 -7.93
N SER A 231 -23.73 -5.00 -8.77
CA SER A 231 -24.76 -5.89 -9.31
C SER A 231 -24.16 -6.89 -10.30
N PRO A 232 -24.29 -8.22 -10.10
CA PRO A 232 -23.80 -9.20 -11.05
C PRO A 232 -24.40 -9.06 -12.47
N LYS A 233 -25.59 -8.43 -12.56
CA LYS A 233 -26.25 -8.20 -13.86
C LYS A 233 -25.43 -7.27 -14.76
N ASP A 234 -24.71 -6.32 -14.17
CA ASP A 234 -23.92 -5.32 -14.93
C ASP A 234 -22.68 -5.96 -15.58
N MET A 235 -22.23 -7.12 -15.13
CA MET A 235 -21.13 -7.88 -15.77
C MET A 235 -21.46 -8.29 -17.22
N LYS A 236 -22.74 -8.34 -17.60
CA LYS A 236 -23.13 -8.63 -18.98
C LYS A 236 -22.69 -7.56 -19.98
N SER A 237 -22.35 -6.37 -19.51
CA SER A 237 -21.93 -5.22 -20.35
C SER A 237 -20.45 -5.28 -20.76
N ILE A 238 -19.67 -6.22 -20.24
CA ILE A 238 -18.23 -6.33 -20.48
C ILE A 238 -17.86 -7.59 -21.27
N ALA A 239 -16.79 -7.48 -22.06
CA ALA A 239 -16.19 -8.60 -22.77
C ALA A 239 -14.97 -9.17 -21.99
N VAL A 240 -14.57 -10.39 -22.30
CA VAL A 240 -13.36 -11.02 -21.73
C VAL A 240 -12.09 -10.17 -21.96
N ARG A 241 -12.04 -9.42 -23.07
CA ARG A 241 -10.93 -8.49 -23.33
C ARG A 241 -10.84 -7.37 -22.28
N ASP A 242 -11.97 -6.87 -21.82
CA ASP A 242 -12.02 -5.79 -20.81
C ASP A 242 -11.50 -6.31 -19.45
N THR A 243 -11.78 -7.58 -19.10
CA THR A 243 -11.27 -8.19 -17.86
C THR A 243 -9.75 -8.37 -17.89
N LYS A 244 -9.16 -8.73 -19.05
CA LYS A 244 -7.70 -8.84 -19.20
C LYS A 244 -7.00 -7.54 -18.86
N GLU A 245 -7.60 -6.40 -19.15
CA GLU A 245 -7.03 -5.08 -18.84
C GLU A 245 -6.96 -4.83 -17.33
N VAL A 246 -7.94 -5.31 -16.55
CA VAL A 246 -7.91 -5.28 -15.09
C VAL A 246 -6.67 -6.01 -14.56
N PHE A 247 -6.41 -7.22 -15.05
CA PHE A 247 -5.22 -7.98 -14.66
C PHE A 247 -3.92 -7.30 -15.10
N THR A 248 -3.85 -6.82 -16.34
CA THR A 248 -2.62 -6.19 -16.86
C THR A 248 -2.19 -4.97 -16.03
N VAL A 249 -3.14 -4.12 -15.61
CA VAL A 249 -2.86 -2.94 -14.79
C VAL A 249 -2.74 -3.28 -13.31
N GLY A 250 -3.50 -4.27 -12.83
CA GLY A 250 -3.53 -4.66 -11.43
C GLY A 250 -2.33 -5.50 -10.98
N THR A 251 -1.79 -6.37 -11.84
CA THR A 251 -0.68 -7.26 -11.50
C THR A 251 0.57 -6.51 -10.96
N PRO A 252 1.05 -5.43 -11.59
CA PRO A 252 2.18 -4.68 -11.03
C PRO A 252 1.90 -4.14 -9.62
N SER A 253 0.66 -3.68 -9.38
CA SER A 253 0.24 -3.14 -8.08
C SER A 253 0.10 -4.23 -7.01
N ALA A 254 -0.26 -5.44 -7.40
CA ALA A 254 -0.33 -6.60 -6.54
C ALA A 254 1.06 -7.11 -6.13
N LEU A 255 1.99 -7.15 -7.07
CA LEU A 255 3.32 -7.72 -6.84
C LEU A 255 4.27 -6.77 -6.11
N LEU A 256 4.15 -5.46 -6.31
CA LEU A 256 5.11 -4.49 -5.79
C LEU A 256 5.33 -4.55 -4.27
N PRO A 257 4.29 -4.66 -3.41
CA PRO A 257 4.50 -4.82 -1.97
C PRO A 257 5.31 -6.07 -1.64
N GLY A 258 4.96 -7.23 -2.21
CA GLY A 258 5.67 -8.49 -1.98
C GLY A 258 7.14 -8.44 -2.45
N LEU A 259 7.42 -7.78 -3.57
CA LEU A 259 8.81 -7.57 -4.02
C LEU A 259 9.61 -6.73 -3.02
N PHE A 260 9.00 -5.69 -2.42
CA PHE A 260 9.64 -4.92 -1.36
C PHE A 260 9.89 -5.76 -0.10
N ASP A 261 8.96 -6.64 0.27
CA ASP A 261 9.14 -7.53 1.42
C ASP A 261 10.28 -8.51 1.20
N VAL A 262 10.41 -9.08 0.00
CA VAL A 262 11.57 -9.90 -0.38
C VAL A 262 12.87 -9.09 -0.25
N ALA A 263 12.93 -7.86 -0.74
CA ALA A 263 14.11 -7.01 -0.59
C ALA A 263 14.42 -6.69 0.88
N ASN A 264 13.40 -6.51 1.72
CA ASN A 264 13.57 -6.28 3.16
C ASN A 264 14.15 -7.51 3.87
N ILE A 265 13.80 -8.74 3.44
CA ILE A 265 14.40 -9.97 3.96
C ILE A 265 15.92 -9.97 3.67
N PHE A 266 16.32 -9.64 2.44
CA PHE A 266 17.75 -9.53 2.08
C PHE A 266 18.45 -8.43 2.88
N LEU A 267 17.82 -7.25 3.03
CA LEU A 267 18.39 -6.16 3.82
C LEU A 267 18.63 -6.56 5.27
N ASN A 268 17.66 -7.21 5.89
CA ASN A 268 17.79 -7.69 7.27
C ASN A 268 18.85 -8.77 7.40
N ALA A 269 18.91 -9.72 6.44
CA ALA A 269 19.93 -10.77 6.44
C ALA A 269 21.35 -10.20 6.31
N PHE A 270 21.57 -9.27 5.38
CA PHE A 270 22.87 -8.61 5.23
C PHE A 270 23.20 -7.73 6.44
N MET A 271 22.22 -7.01 7.00
CA MET A 271 22.46 -6.16 8.17
C MET A 271 22.80 -6.98 9.41
N ALA A 272 22.21 -8.16 9.59
CA ALA A 272 22.51 -9.10 10.67
C ALA A 272 23.97 -9.59 10.66
N MET A 273 24.60 -9.66 9.47
CA MET A 273 26.04 -10.03 9.35
C MET A 273 26.97 -8.99 9.98
N HIS A 274 26.49 -7.75 10.20
CA HIS A 274 27.26 -6.66 10.81
C HIS A 274 26.99 -6.51 12.31
N GLY A 275 25.98 -7.21 12.84
CA GLY A 275 25.65 -7.27 14.27
C GLY A 275 24.25 -6.81 14.61
N ASP A 276 23.84 -7.15 15.85
CA ASP A 276 22.47 -6.92 16.33
C ASP A 276 22.12 -5.43 16.47
N LEU A 277 23.10 -4.60 16.83
CA LEU A 277 22.91 -3.14 16.97
C LEU A 277 22.55 -2.50 15.62
N GLN A 278 23.26 -2.90 14.55
CA GLN A 278 23.02 -2.41 13.19
C GLN A 278 21.67 -2.90 12.66
N LEU A 279 21.32 -4.16 12.92
CA LEU A 279 20.02 -4.72 12.55
C LEU A 279 18.88 -3.98 13.28
N ALA A 280 19.00 -3.75 14.57
CA ALA A 280 18.01 -2.99 15.33
C ALA A 280 17.89 -1.54 14.83
N ALA A 281 19.04 -0.90 14.54
CA ALA A 281 19.09 0.47 14.05
C ALA A 281 18.40 0.64 12.70
N ILE A 282 18.65 -0.25 11.72
CA ILE A 282 17.99 -0.16 10.41
C ILE A 282 16.48 -0.41 10.55
N GLY A 283 16.05 -1.27 11.46
CA GLY A 283 14.63 -1.48 11.77
C GLY A 283 13.92 -0.21 12.24
N ILE A 284 14.57 0.61 13.09
CA ILE A 284 14.05 1.92 13.51
C ILE A 284 13.95 2.86 12.31
N VAL A 285 15.00 2.95 11.51
CA VAL A 285 15.07 3.81 10.33
C VAL A 285 13.96 3.48 9.33
N MET A 286 13.72 2.19 9.07
CA MET A 286 12.65 1.75 8.16
C MET A 286 11.26 2.12 8.67
N ARG A 287 11.02 2.10 9.98
CA ARG A 287 9.74 2.55 10.57
C ARG A 287 9.53 4.04 10.38
N ILE A 288 10.58 4.86 10.60
CA ILE A 288 10.54 6.32 10.38
C ILE A 288 10.29 6.63 8.90
N ASP A 289 10.97 5.95 7.97
CA ASP A 289 10.87 6.17 6.53
C ASP A 289 9.49 5.80 5.93
N ARG A 290 8.71 4.93 6.60
CA ARG A 290 7.34 4.60 6.18
C ARG A 290 6.40 5.81 6.18
N LEU A 291 6.59 6.79 7.06
CA LEU A 291 5.68 7.94 7.21
C LEU A 291 5.62 8.82 5.95
N PRO A 292 6.73 9.39 5.42
CA PRO A 292 6.69 10.17 4.20
C PRO A 292 6.29 9.33 2.97
N ASN A 293 6.66 8.06 2.94
CA ASN A 293 6.25 7.14 1.86
C ASN A 293 4.73 6.95 1.84
N ALA A 294 4.06 6.80 3.00
CA ALA A 294 2.61 6.69 3.09
C ALA A 294 1.90 7.95 2.54
N ILE A 295 2.44 9.15 2.83
CA ILE A 295 1.91 10.41 2.30
C ILE A 295 2.07 10.45 0.77
N ASN A 296 3.25 10.13 0.24
CA ASN A 296 3.54 10.13 -1.19
C ASN A 296 2.66 9.12 -1.96
N ILE A 297 2.47 7.91 -1.41
CA ILE A 297 1.56 6.91 -1.97
C ILE A 297 0.12 7.44 -1.96
N GLY A 298 -0.31 8.09 -0.88
CA GLY A 298 -1.64 8.71 -0.80
C GLY A 298 -1.88 9.79 -1.86
N ILE A 299 -0.88 10.64 -2.13
CA ILE A 299 -0.92 11.64 -3.22
C ILE A 299 -1.06 10.93 -4.57
N CYS A 300 -0.24 9.90 -4.83
CA CYS A 300 -0.24 9.19 -6.11
C CYS A 300 -1.54 8.42 -6.33
N GLN A 301 -2.05 7.72 -5.34
CA GLN A 301 -3.34 7.01 -5.39
C GLN A 301 -4.51 7.99 -5.60
N GLY A 302 -4.48 9.16 -4.96
CA GLY A 302 -5.50 10.19 -5.14
C GLY A 302 -5.44 10.88 -6.50
N SER A 303 -4.26 10.97 -7.13
CA SER A 303 -4.10 11.55 -8.47
C SER A 303 -4.51 10.59 -9.60
N LEU A 304 -4.41 9.27 -9.38
CA LEU A 304 -4.66 8.24 -10.38
C LEU A 304 -6.00 8.41 -11.12
N PRO A 305 -7.15 8.55 -10.44
CA PRO A 305 -8.45 8.71 -11.14
C PRO A 305 -8.54 9.98 -11.97
N LEU A 306 -7.92 11.09 -11.52
CA LEU A 306 -7.89 12.34 -12.30
C LEU A 306 -7.07 12.17 -13.58
N ILE A 307 -5.93 11.51 -13.49
CA ILE A 307 -5.05 11.24 -14.63
C ILE A 307 -5.75 10.30 -15.62
N ALA A 308 -6.32 9.20 -15.12
CA ALA A 308 -7.01 8.19 -15.92
C ALA A 308 -8.20 8.77 -16.69
N TYR A 309 -9.04 9.55 -16.01
CA TYR A 309 -10.20 10.20 -16.61
C TYR A 309 -9.79 11.20 -17.70
N ASN A 310 -8.86 12.12 -17.38
CA ASN A 310 -8.46 13.18 -18.31
C ASN A 310 -7.64 12.64 -19.50
N TYR A 311 -6.87 11.57 -19.31
CA TYR A 311 -6.23 10.86 -20.42
C TYR A 311 -7.28 10.29 -21.39
N ALA A 312 -8.28 9.59 -20.85
CA ALA A 312 -9.28 8.90 -21.65
C ALA A 312 -10.30 9.85 -22.32
N SER A 313 -10.55 11.02 -21.73
CA SER A 313 -11.37 12.09 -22.32
C SER A 313 -10.62 12.99 -23.33
N GLY A 314 -9.31 12.72 -23.57
CA GLY A 314 -8.49 13.54 -24.47
C GLY A 314 -7.98 14.87 -23.88
N ASN A 315 -8.31 15.18 -22.61
CA ASN A 315 -7.84 16.40 -21.96
C ASN A 315 -6.41 16.27 -21.43
N HIS A 316 -5.45 16.11 -22.35
CA HIS A 316 -4.03 15.92 -22.01
C HIS A 316 -3.41 17.12 -21.27
N LYS A 317 -3.93 18.35 -21.50
CA LYS A 317 -3.48 19.56 -20.79
C LYS A 317 -3.74 19.41 -19.30
N ARG A 318 -4.99 19.09 -18.94
CA ARG A 318 -5.39 18.90 -17.54
C ARG A 318 -4.71 17.68 -16.92
N MET A 319 -4.58 16.58 -17.66
CA MET A 319 -3.80 15.41 -17.22
C MET A 319 -2.38 15.80 -16.80
N ASN A 320 -1.66 16.55 -17.65
CA ASN A 320 -0.28 16.99 -17.37
C ASN A 320 -0.21 17.94 -16.16
N GLU A 321 -1.23 18.80 -15.98
CA GLU A 321 -1.34 19.69 -14.82
C GLU A 321 -1.53 18.88 -13.52
N VAL A 322 -2.36 17.83 -13.52
CA VAL A 322 -2.53 16.92 -12.38
C VAL A 322 -1.21 16.24 -12.04
N VAL A 323 -0.52 15.68 -13.04
CA VAL A 323 0.80 15.03 -12.84
C VAL A 323 1.80 16.01 -12.23
N LYS A 324 1.88 17.25 -12.76
CA LYS A 324 2.79 18.30 -12.27
C LYS A 324 2.45 18.66 -10.82
N THR A 325 1.17 18.90 -10.52
CA THR A 325 0.72 19.30 -9.18
C THR A 325 0.96 18.20 -8.15
N ALA A 326 0.66 16.94 -8.49
CA ALA A 326 0.91 15.81 -7.62
C ALA A 326 2.42 15.64 -7.31
N ARG A 327 3.27 15.80 -8.32
CA ARG A 327 4.73 15.77 -8.13
C ARG A 327 5.22 16.91 -7.23
N ILE A 328 4.72 18.14 -7.42
CA ILE A 328 5.10 19.28 -6.58
C ILE A 328 4.74 18.98 -5.12
N TYR A 329 3.52 18.49 -4.84
CA TYR A 329 3.13 18.16 -3.47
C TYR A 329 4.01 17.08 -2.85
N GLY A 330 4.30 16.01 -3.59
CA GLY A 330 5.17 14.95 -3.10
C GLY A 330 6.63 15.38 -2.93
N ILE A 331 7.14 16.26 -3.82
CA ILE A 331 8.49 16.85 -3.67
C ILE A 331 8.56 17.71 -2.40
N VAL A 332 7.54 18.51 -2.12
CA VAL A 332 7.48 19.29 -0.87
C VAL A 332 7.55 18.36 0.34
N VAL A 333 6.76 17.29 0.36
CA VAL A 333 6.82 16.27 1.43
C VAL A 333 8.23 15.67 1.54
N SER A 334 8.85 15.33 0.43
CA SER A 334 10.19 14.74 0.38
C SER A 334 11.27 15.69 0.91
N VAL A 335 11.21 16.97 0.55
CA VAL A 335 12.14 18.00 1.04
C VAL A 335 11.97 18.24 2.55
N LEU A 336 10.72 18.32 3.02
CA LEU A 336 10.44 18.48 4.45
C LEU A 336 10.93 17.25 5.23
N SER A 337 10.74 16.05 4.71
CA SER A 337 11.21 14.82 5.34
C SER A 337 12.73 14.74 5.36
N LEU A 338 13.40 15.10 4.26
CA LEU A 338 14.86 15.17 4.20
C LEU A 338 15.40 16.17 5.24
N ALA A 339 14.83 17.36 5.30
CA ALA A 339 15.22 18.37 6.28
C ALA A 339 15.05 17.86 7.73
N LEU A 340 13.89 17.23 8.03
CA LEU A 340 13.60 16.67 9.35
C LEU A 340 14.59 15.55 9.73
N PHE A 341 14.88 14.65 8.79
CA PHE A 341 15.78 13.50 9.02
C PHE A 341 17.24 13.92 9.15
N GLN A 342 17.64 15.03 8.52
CA GLN A 342 18.99 15.57 8.65
C GLN A 342 19.17 16.45 9.89
N LEU A 343 18.17 17.29 10.23
CA LEU A 343 18.28 18.26 11.32
C LEU A 343 17.94 17.69 12.70
N ALA A 344 16.98 16.75 12.78
CA ALA A 344 16.48 16.22 14.04
C ALA A 344 16.44 14.68 14.11
N PRO A 345 17.44 13.94 13.58
CA PRO A 345 17.40 12.48 13.57
C PRO A 345 17.37 11.87 14.98
N GLY A 346 18.07 12.51 15.95
CA GLY A 346 18.13 12.03 17.33
C GLY A 346 16.76 12.03 18.03
N VAL A 347 15.94 13.06 17.78
CA VAL A 347 14.58 13.15 18.34
C VAL A 347 13.71 12.04 17.78
N LEU A 348 13.77 11.80 16.46
CA LEU A 348 12.99 10.77 15.80
C LEU A 348 13.42 9.36 16.26
N CYS A 349 14.70 9.05 16.19
CA CYS A 349 15.22 7.74 16.62
C CYS A 349 14.92 7.48 18.10
N GLY A 350 15.09 8.49 18.97
CA GLY A 350 14.79 8.39 20.40
C GLY A 350 13.31 8.15 20.69
N ALA A 351 12.40 8.78 19.96
CA ALA A 351 10.95 8.55 20.10
C ALA A 351 10.55 7.11 19.76
N PHE A 352 11.10 6.54 18.69
CA PHE A 352 10.83 5.15 18.29
C PHE A 352 11.52 4.10 19.18
N MET A 353 12.68 4.45 19.77
CA MET A 353 13.38 3.55 20.70
C MET A 353 12.63 3.38 22.01
N ARG A 354 12.07 4.46 22.59
CA ARG A 354 11.30 4.42 23.85
C ARG A 354 10.10 3.47 23.81
N GLN A 355 9.60 3.14 22.61
CA GLN A 355 8.47 2.23 22.41
C GLN A 355 8.86 0.75 22.35
N GLY A 356 10.14 0.41 22.27
CA GLY A 356 10.58 -0.96 21.92
C GLY A 356 11.56 -1.65 22.87
N THR A 357 12.08 -1.00 23.91
CA THR A 357 13.16 -1.58 24.71
C THR A 357 12.90 -1.55 26.23
N ALA A 358 12.54 -2.71 26.75
CA ALA A 358 12.79 -3.08 28.16
C ALA A 358 14.21 -3.70 28.31
N GLY A 359 15.25 -3.09 27.73
CA GLY A 359 16.61 -3.61 27.68
C GLY A 359 17.66 -2.67 28.29
N ASP A 360 18.90 -3.11 28.28
CA ASP A 360 20.06 -2.37 28.78
C ASP A 360 20.15 -0.96 28.17
N PRO A 361 20.18 0.11 28.99
CA PRO A 361 20.31 1.50 28.53
C PRO A 361 21.55 1.76 27.67
N ALA A 362 22.66 1.02 27.90
CA ALA A 362 23.88 1.18 27.12
C ALA A 362 23.70 0.65 25.68
N MET A 363 23.04 -0.50 25.53
CA MET A 363 22.69 -1.04 24.20
C MET A 363 21.72 -0.13 23.45
N ALA A 364 20.74 0.44 24.15
CA ALA A 364 19.81 1.39 23.58
C ALA A 364 20.52 2.63 23.03
N GLN A 365 21.46 3.20 23.81
CA GLN A 365 22.24 4.36 23.38
C GLN A 365 23.13 4.04 22.16
N ALA A 366 23.80 2.88 22.16
CA ALA A 366 24.62 2.44 21.03
C ALA A 366 23.77 2.26 19.75
N THR A 367 22.59 1.66 19.87
CA THR A 367 21.65 1.50 18.72
C THR A 367 21.21 2.84 18.16
N ILE A 368 20.94 3.85 19.01
CA ILE A 368 20.54 5.19 18.57
C ILE A 368 21.64 5.85 17.73
N VAL A 369 22.91 5.68 18.08
CA VAL A 369 24.03 6.24 17.29
C VAL A 369 24.04 5.69 15.86
N PHE A 370 23.90 4.38 15.71
CA PHE A 370 23.77 3.77 14.38
C PHE A 370 22.49 4.22 13.65
N ALA A 371 21.36 4.28 14.36
CA ALA A 371 20.09 4.70 13.77
C ALA A 371 20.14 6.13 13.24
N ILE A 372 20.75 7.07 13.96
CA ILE A 372 20.97 8.45 13.50
C ILE A 372 21.81 8.49 12.22
N ARG A 373 22.91 7.73 12.19
CA ARG A 373 23.80 7.62 11.01
C ARG A 373 23.05 7.05 9.81
N PHE A 374 22.37 5.93 10.00
CA PHE A 374 21.63 5.25 8.95
C PHE A 374 20.44 6.08 8.45
N LEU A 375 19.74 6.79 9.35
CA LEU A 375 18.65 7.68 8.96
C LEU A 375 19.14 8.82 8.06
N ARG A 376 20.28 9.43 8.38
CA ARG A 376 20.91 10.45 7.54
C ARG A 376 21.29 9.90 6.16
N LEU A 377 21.94 8.75 6.11
CA LEU A 377 22.33 8.12 4.84
C LEU A 377 21.11 7.73 3.99
N ARG A 378 20.11 7.08 4.61
CA ARG A 378 18.90 6.66 3.91
C ARG A 378 18.04 7.84 3.45
N SER A 379 18.01 8.93 4.22
CA SER A 379 17.22 10.13 3.87
C SER A 379 17.65 10.79 2.55
N LEU A 380 18.86 10.52 2.05
CA LEU A 380 19.28 10.97 0.72
C LEU A 380 18.38 10.39 -0.41
N SER A 381 17.66 9.30 -0.10
CA SER A 381 16.65 8.76 -1.02
C SER A 381 15.35 9.55 -1.06
N SER A 382 15.04 10.40 -0.09
CA SER A 382 13.68 10.94 0.15
C SER A 382 12.97 11.50 -1.08
N PHE A 383 13.74 12.03 -2.03
CA PHE A 383 13.22 12.62 -3.25
C PHE A 383 12.84 11.59 -4.33
N PHE A 384 13.61 10.53 -4.48
CA PHE A 384 13.50 9.59 -5.59
C PHE A 384 12.27 8.67 -5.53
N PRO A 385 11.84 8.14 -4.36
CA PRO A 385 10.64 7.33 -4.26
C PRO A 385 9.39 8.05 -4.78
N MET A 386 9.27 9.36 -4.58
CA MET A 386 8.15 10.13 -5.12
C MET A 386 8.12 10.12 -6.65
N LEU A 387 9.27 10.24 -7.32
CA LEU A 387 9.35 10.16 -8.78
C LEU A 387 8.98 8.76 -9.29
N ASN A 388 9.46 7.73 -8.62
CA ASN A 388 9.15 6.33 -8.93
C ASN A 388 7.66 6.05 -8.75
N TYR A 389 7.06 6.38 -7.59
CA TYR A 389 5.63 6.19 -7.35
C TYR A 389 4.78 7.00 -8.32
N SER A 390 5.01 8.32 -8.42
CA SER A 390 4.23 9.18 -9.32
C SER A 390 4.22 8.65 -10.74
N THR A 391 5.36 8.24 -11.26
CA THR A 391 5.46 7.78 -12.65
C THR A 391 4.83 6.41 -12.84
N SER A 392 5.00 5.46 -11.89
CA SER A 392 4.30 4.17 -11.92
C SER A 392 2.78 4.34 -11.88
N TYR A 393 2.26 5.17 -10.99
CA TYR A 393 0.82 5.44 -10.92
C TYR A 393 0.31 6.15 -12.17
N ASN A 394 1.13 6.99 -12.84
CA ASN A 394 0.75 7.59 -14.12
C ASN A 394 0.64 6.55 -15.23
N LEU A 395 1.59 5.60 -15.33
CA LEU A 395 1.52 4.49 -16.28
C LEU A 395 0.29 3.60 -16.02
N GLN A 396 0.00 3.30 -14.76
CA GLN A 396 -1.23 2.58 -14.37
C GLN A 396 -2.50 3.35 -14.76
N ALA A 397 -2.53 4.66 -14.55
CA ALA A 397 -3.67 5.51 -14.86
C ALA A 397 -3.98 5.51 -16.36
N VAL A 398 -2.97 5.52 -17.21
CA VAL A 398 -3.14 5.47 -18.67
C VAL A 398 -3.35 4.06 -19.22
N GLY A 399 -3.24 3.03 -18.37
CA GLY A 399 -3.48 1.63 -18.73
C GLY A 399 -2.24 0.87 -19.20
N ASP A 400 -1.04 1.45 -19.06
CA ASP A 400 0.20 0.78 -19.44
C ASP A 400 0.72 -0.10 -18.27
N GLY A 401 0.08 -1.25 -18.11
CA GLY A 401 0.47 -2.23 -17.09
C GLY A 401 1.80 -2.90 -17.42
N ARG A 402 2.17 -3.04 -18.70
CA ARG A 402 3.42 -3.67 -19.10
C ARG A 402 4.63 -2.89 -18.61
N ASP A 403 4.70 -1.61 -18.95
CA ASP A 403 5.84 -0.76 -18.55
C ASP A 403 5.85 -0.56 -17.01
N THR A 404 4.67 -0.55 -16.36
CA THR A 404 4.55 -0.56 -14.90
C THR A 404 5.13 -1.83 -14.29
N PHE A 405 4.84 -3.00 -14.86
CA PHE A 405 5.37 -4.29 -14.40
C PHE A 405 6.90 -4.36 -14.57
N ILE A 406 7.39 -3.99 -15.75
CA ILE A 406 8.84 -3.94 -16.02
C ILE A 406 9.53 -3.03 -14.99
N HIS A 407 8.96 -1.84 -14.73
CA HIS A 407 9.50 -0.94 -13.72
C HIS A 407 9.53 -1.58 -12.32
N ALA A 408 8.45 -2.24 -11.89
CA ALA A 408 8.39 -2.86 -10.57
C ALA A 408 9.48 -3.94 -10.38
N VAL A 409 9.65 -4.80 -11.39
CA VAL A 409 10.66 -5.87 -11.37
C VAL A 409 12.08 -5.31 -11.43
N VAL A 410 12.34 -4.40 -12.36
CA VAL A 410 13.68 -3.76 -12.50
C VAL A 410 14.05 -2.98 -11.25
N ARG A 411 13.13 -2.20 -10.68
CA ARG A 411 13.36 -1.40 -9.48
C ARG A 411 13.84 -2.24 -8.30
N ILE A 412 13.20 -3.39 -8.05
CA ILE A 412 13.48 -4.20 -6.87
C ILE A 412 14.50 -5.30 -7.17
N LEU A 413 14.19 -6.19 -8.10
CA LEU A 413 15.06 -7.34 -8.40
C LEU A 413 16.28 -6.96 -9.23
N GLY A 414 16.11 -6.02 -10.17
CA GLY A 414 17.19 -5.62 -11.08
C GLY A 414 18.14 -4.55 -10.52
N LEU A 415 17.66 -3.71 -9.59
CA LEU A 415 18.46 -2.61 -9.05
C LEU A 415 18.66 -2.73 -7.54
N TYR A 416 17.59 -2.76 -6.75
CA TYR A 416 17.73 -2.64 -5.29
C TYR A 416 18.51 -3.81 -4.68
N ILE A 417 18.17 -5.05 -4.99
CA ILE A 417 18.87 -6.22 -4.44
C ILE A 417 20.33 -6.31 -4.91
N PRO A 418 20.67 -6.17 -6.21
CA PRO A 418 22.06 -6.19 -6.66
C PRO A 418 22.90 -5.03 -6.11
N ILE A 419 22.34 -3.81 -6.05
CA ILE A 419 23.03 -2.67 -5.46
C ILE A 419 23.25 -2.87 -3.98
N MET A 420 22.28 -3.44 -3.26
CA MET A 420 22.40 -3.78 -1.85
C MET A 420 23.58 -4.75 -1.59
N TYR A 421 23.69 -5.81 -2.40
CA TYR A 421 24.81 -6.74 -2.32
C TYR A 421 26.15 -6.04 -2.57
N LEU A 422 26.24 -5.26 -3.65
CA LEU A 422 27.45 -4.51 -3.99
C LEU A 422 27.85 -3.52 -2.89
N MET A 423 26.91 -2.76 -2.38
CA MET A 423 27.15 -1.76 -1.33
C MET A 423 27.50 -2.41 0.01
N ASN A 424 26.96 -3.59 0.30
CA ASN A 424 27.35 -4.39 1.46
C ASN A 424 28.84 -4.78 1.40
N VAL A 425 29.30 -5.24 0.24
CA VAL A 425 30.71 -5.66 0.04
C VAL A 425 31.66 -4.47 0.11
N LEU A 426 31.28 -3.31 -0.46
CA LEU A 426 32.18 -2.14 -0.56
C LEU A 426 32.21 -1.29 0.71
N PHE A 427 31.09 -1.14 1.42
CA PHE A 427 30.92 -0.16 2.49
C PHE A 427 30.24 -0.73 3.74
N GLY A 428 30.00 -2.04 3.81
CA GLY A 428 29.40 -2.71 4.96
C GLY A 428 28.01 -2.16 5.33
N SER A 429 27.75 -1.98 6.61
CA SER A 429 26.44 -1.53 7.11
C SER A 429 26.04 -0.11 6.62
N ASP A 430 27.00 0.79 6.43
CA ASP A 430 26.72 2.13 5.86
C ASP A 430 26.32 2.02 4.38
N GLY A 431 26.96 1.10 3.64
CA GLY A 431 26.58 0.78 2.28
C GLY A 431 25.14 0.28 2.19
N LEU A 432 24.72 -0.57 3.11
CA LEU A 432 23.33 -1.04 3.22
C LEU A 432 22.34 0.09 3.55
N ALA A 433 22.74 1.06 4.35
CA ALA A 433 21.90 2.22 4.66
C ALA A 433 21.70 3.15 3.45
N VAL A 434 22.72 3.34 2.60
CA VAL A 434 22.66 4.25 1.45
C VAL A 434 22.23 3.56 0.14
N CYS A 435 22.28 2.22 0.05
CA CYS A 435 21.96 1.47 -1.18
C CYS A 435 20.57 1.81 -1.74
N TYR A 436 19.60 2.08 -0.86
CA TYR A 436 18.25 2.49 -1.26
C TYR A 436 18.27 3.82 -2.02
N ALA A 437 19.07 4.80 -1.60
CA ALA A 437 19.17 6.08 -2.29
C ALA A 437 19.73 5.92 -3.71
N ILE A 438 20.76 5.10 -3.87
CA ILE A 438 21.39 4.84 -5.18
C ILE A 438 20.41 4.10 -6.10
N SER A 439 19.79 3.04 -5.62
CA SER A 439 18.86 2.24 -6.40
C SER A 439 17.62 3.05 -6.83
N GLU A 440 17.05 3.86 -5.93
CA GLU A 440 15.91 4.70 -6.22
C GLU A 440 16.25 5.83 -7.22
N ALA A 441 17.47 6.39 -7.16
CA ALA A 441 17.93 7.37 -8.13
C ALA A 441 18.02 6.77 -9.54
N ILE A 442 18.66 5.61 -9.69
CA ILE A 442 18.77 4.92 -10.98
C ILE A 442 17.40 4.50 -11.51
N SER A 443 16.56 3.94 -10.61
CA SER A 443 15.18 3.56 -10.95
C SER A 443 14.35 4.77 -11.42
N SER A 444 14.55 5.94 -10.81
CA SER A 444 13.86 7.18 -11.21
C SER A 444 14.20 7.59 -12.65
N ILE A 445 15.47 7.48 -13.05
CA ILE A 445 15.90 7.75 -14.43
C ILE A 445 15.22 6.76 -15.38
N PHE A 446 15.22 5.47 -15.03
CA PHE A 446 14.64 4.43 -15.84
C PHE A 446 13.12 4.61 -16.04
N VAL A 447 12.37 4.87 -14.97
CA VAL A 447 10.91 5.03 -15.06
C VAL A 447 10.50 6.32 -15.78
N LEU A 448 11.28 7.38 -15.63
CA LEU A 448 11.07 8.62 -16.41
C LEU A 448 11.34 8.40 -17.91
N TRP A 449 12.32 7.58 -18.25
CA TRP A 449 12.59 7.18 -19.63
C TRP A 449 11.42 6.36 -20.20
N LEU A 450 10.90 5.36 -19.47
CA LEU A 450 9.72 4.58 -19.85
C LEU A 450 8.51 5.49 -20.12
N PHE A 451 8.23 6.42 -19.21
CA PHE A 451 7.11 7.35 -19.37
C PHE A 451 7.29 8.33 -20.54
N ARG A 452 8.52 8.81 -20.80
CA ARG A 452 8.81 9.63 -21.98
C ARG A 452 8.63 8.84 -23.28
N ARG A 453 9.08 7.57 -23.31
CA ARG A 453 8.88 6.67 -24.44
C ARG A 453 7.37 6.47 -24.69
N TRP A 454 6.62 6.12 -23.65
CA TRP A 454 5.18 5.98 -23.73
C TRP A 454 4.50 7.26 -24.27
N LYS A 455 4.85 8.42 -23.74
CA LYS A 455 4.29 9.71 -24.18
C LYS A 455 4.56 10.01 -25.65
N ARG A 456 5.75 9.71 -26.15
CA ARG A 456 6.10 9.89 -27.56
C ARG A 456 5.27 9.02 -28.51
N SER A 457 4.93 7.79 -28.09
CA SER A 457 4.18 6.85 -28.92
C SER A 457 2.67 7.08 -28.91
N HIS A 458 2.11 7.66 -27.83
CA HIS A 458 0.66 7.76 -27.65
C HIS A 458 0.10 9.20 -27.74
N VAL A 459 0.88 10.21 -27.42
CA VAL A 459 0.43 11.61 -27.42
C VAL A 459 0.69 12.30 -28.76
N LYS A 460 1.72 11.94 -29.51
CA LYS A 460 1.97 12.48 -30.87
C LYS A 460 0.98 12.02 -31.93
N THR A 461 0.43 10.82 -31.79
CA THR A 461 -0.60 10.31 -32.73
C THR A 461 -1.96 11.03 -32.61
N GLY A 462 -2.18 11.84 -31.57
CA GLY A 462 -3.38 12.65 -31.43
C GLY A 462 -3.31 14.04 -32.07
N GLN A 463 -2.11 14.56 -32.34
CA GLN A 463 -1.93 15.87 -33.01
C GLN A 463 -1.90 15.78 -34.54
N ASP A 464 -1.58 14.60 -35.11
CA ASP A 464 -1.57 14.38 -36.57
C ASP A 464 -2.92 13.92 -37.13
N ARG A 465 -3.98 13.89 -36.30
CA ARG A 465 -5.36 13.54 -36.70
C ARG A 465 -6.38 14.67 -36.47
N ALA A 466 -5.92 15.89 -36.25
CA ALA A 466 -6.72 17.12 -36.25
C ALA A 466 -6.27 18.04 -37.46
#